data_17f10a6f3293503582497af0f1caaa2b
#
_entry.id   17f10a6f3293503582497af0f1caaa2b
#
_cell.length_a   1.000
_cell.length_b   1.000
_cell.length_c   1.000
_cell.angle_alpha   90.00
_cell.angle_beta   90.00
_cell.angle_gamma   90.00
#
_symmetry.space_group_name_H-M   'P 1'
#
loop_
_entity.id
_entity.type
_entity.pdbx_description
1 polymer ?
#
loop_
_entity_poly.entity_id
_entity_poly.type
_entity_poly.pdbx_seq_one_letter_code
_entity_poly.pdbx_strand_id
1 'polypeptide(L)'
;YYYFLTQQASDSLPGRDDDAFGNIFRFLGSWTTWQKDNGNLGRIEWRFESRSNMFDFQAPGSLGGATGIAALAPGFAYSESFDIDLAVLNWTQGFANGRAGYAVGRLAFDAYLDAFPFQTFSRGFLNRSFLLNPTLPTTGIGALGGVIRGMVTDNISLGAQIHDANAASGEFDFDTVKEGEWLKAIDIGWTPSFAKRKTNSVQF
;
A
#
# COMPACT_ATOMS: atom_id res chain seq x y z
N TYR A 1 0.95 -2.78 15.14
CA TYR A 1 -0.46 -3.07 14.89
C TYR A 1 -0.64 -4.56 14.64
N TYR A 2 -1.70 -5.12 15.16
CA TYR A 2 -2.07 -6.51 14.93
C TYR A 2 -3.56 -6.55 14.56
N TYR A 3 -3.86 -7.17 13.43
CA TYR A 3 -5.21 -7.26 12.89
C TYR A 3 -5.59 -8.71 12.68
N PHE A 4 -6.81 -9.05 13.07
CA PHE A 4 -7.43 -10.32 12.76
C PHE A 4 -8.64 -10.10 11.90
N LEU A 5 -8.89 -11.01 10.99
CA LEU A 5 -10.10 -11.07 10.22
C LEU A 5 -10.59 -12.51 10.18
N THR A 6 -11.80 -12.73 10.61
CA THR A 6 -12.54 -13.96 10.37
C THR A 6 -13.75 -13.64 9.52
N GLN A 7 -14.00 -14.46 8.53
CA GLN A 7 -15.14 -14.33 7.64
C GLN A 7 -15.79 -15.70 7.46
N GLN A 8 -17.10 -15.72 7.41
CA GLN A 8 -17.89 -16.90 7.13
C GLN A 8 -18.95 -16.55 6.07
N ALA A 9 -19.08 -17.36 5.07
CA ALA A 9 -20.19 -17.33 4.12
C ALA A 9 -21.29 -18.31 4.57
N SER A 10 -22.51 -18.04 4.16
CA SER A 10 -23.63 -18.96 4.43
C SER A 10 -23.59 -20.20 3.53
N ASP A 11 -22.85 -20.13 2.45
CA ASP A 11 -22.68 -21.21 1.46
C ASP A 11 -21.44 -20.97 0.61
N SER A 12 -20.87 -22.02 0.06
CA SER A 12 -19.70 -21.97 -0.82
C SER A 12 -19.91 -22.85 -2.06
N LEU A 13 -19.06 -22.67 -3.05
CA LEU A 13 -19.04 -23.53 -4.22
C LEU A 13 -18.66 -24.98 -3.81
N PRO A 14 -19.16 -26.02 -4.50
CA PRO A 14 -18.89 -27.41 -4.15
C PRO A 14 -17.39 -27.70 -3.99
N GLY A 15 -17.04 -28.27 -2.85
CA GLY A 15 -15.65 -28.62 -2.50
C GLY A 15 -14.77 -27.44 -2.10
N ARG A 16 -15.37 -26.31 -1.75
CA ARG A 16 -14.69 -25.13 -1.21
C ARG A 16 -15.16 -24.87 0.21
N ASP A 17 -14.25 -24.29 1.02
CA ASP A 17 -14.56 -23.88 2.37
C ASP A 17 -15.39 -22.60 2.38
N ASP A 18 -16.27 -22.46 3.36
CA ASP A 18 -17.16 -21.32 3.53
C ASP A 18 -16.66 -20.33 4.61
N ASP A 19 -15.54 -20.64 5.24
CA ASP A 19 -14.92 -19.82 6.25
C ASP A 19 -13.49 -19.43 5.86
N ALA A 20 -13.02 -18.32 6.42
CA ALA A 20 -11.66 -17.84 6.23
C ALA A 20 -11.17 -17.14 7.48
N PHE A 21 -9.91 -17.33 7.79
CA PHE A 21 -9.25 -16.65 8.90
C PHE A 21 -7.88 -16.13 8.45
N GLY A 22 -7.53 -14.93 8.92
CA GLY A 22 -6.22 -14.38 8.66
C GLY A 22 -5.82 -13.31 9.66
N ASN A 23 -4.54 -13.05 9.70
CA ASN A 23 -3.98 -11.98 10.49
C ASN A 23 -2.92 -11.18 9.73
N ILE A 24 -2.74 -9.96 10.17
CA ILE A 24 -1.62 -9.12 9.77
C ILE A 24 -0.97 -8.56 11.02
N PHE A 25 0.32 -8.81 11.15
CA PHE A 25 1.18 -8.09 12.08
C PHE A 25 1.96 -7.01 11.32
N ARG A 26 1.97 -5.78 11.87
CA ARG A 26 2.73 -4.65 11.31
C ARG A 26 3.55 -3.98 12.38
N PHE A 27 4.85 -3.90 12.15
CA PHE A 27 5.75 -3.02 12.86
C PHE A 27 6.25 -1.93 11.91
N LEU A 28 5.84 -0.71 12.17
CA LEU A 28 6.18 0.42 11.29
C LEU A 28 6.64 1.62 12.12
N GLY A 29 7.43 2.44 11.50
CA GLY A 29 7.92 3.65 12.10
C GLY A 29 8.53 4.61 11.10
N SER A 30 8.91 5.75 11.59
CA SER A 30 9.65 6.74 10.84
C SER A 30 10.63 7.49 11.73
N TRP A 31 11.73 7.90 11.14
CA TRP A 31 12.72 8.76 11.78
C TRP A 31 12.94 10.01 10.93
N THR A 32 12.45 11.14 11.44
CA THR A 32 12.69 12.45 10.83
C THR A 32 14.10 12.88 11.18
N THR A 33 14.98 12.92 10.19
CA THR A 33 16.39 13.27 10.34
C THR A 33 16.56 14.79 10.46
N TRP A 34 15.71 15.52 9.79
CA TRP A 34 15.62 16.98 9.88
C TRP A 34 14.24 17.47 9.45
N GLN A 35 13.85 18.62 9.99
CA GLN A 35 12.59 19.30 9.65
C GLN A 35 12.80 20.82 9.82
N LYS A 36 12.15 21.59 8.95
CA LYS A 36 12.06 23.05 9.02
C LYS A 36 10.62 23.48 9.25
N ASP A 37 10.43 24.65 9.83
CA ASP A 37 9.10 25.22 10.12
C ASP A 37 8.24 25.44 8.87
N ASN A 38 8.88 25.58 7.72
CA ASN A 38 8.20 25.76 6.43
C ASN A 38 7.65 24.45 5.82
N GLY A 39 7.73 23.33 6.53
CA GLY A 39 7.23 22.03 6.05
C GLY A 39 8.22 21.21 5.22
N ASN A 40 9.45 21.72 5.01
CA ASN A 40 10.50 20.90 4.41
C ASN A 40 11.02 19.90 5.43
N LEU A 41 11.23 18.65 5.02
CA LEU A 41 11.70 17.58 5.92
C LEU A 41 12.49 16.51 5.16
N GLY A 42 13.28 15.74 5.91
CA GLY A 42 13.91 14.50 5.46
C GLY A 42 13.62 13.40 6.47
N ARG A 43 13.15 12.26 5.99
CA ARG A 43 12.66 11.19 6.84
C ARG A 43 12.96 9.81 6.24
N ILE A 44 13.34 8.86 7.10
CA ILE A 44 13.38 7.44 6.79
C ILE A 44 12.07 6.82 7.30
N GLU A 45 11.46 5.99 6.50
CA GLU A 45 10.25 5.22 6.86
C GLU A 45 10.51 3.74 6.69
N TRP A 46 9.95 2.94 7.59
CA TRP A 46 10.04 1.48 7.51
C TRP A 46 8.73 0.82 7.92
N ARG A 47 8.47 -0.34 7.33
CA ARG A 47 7.36 -1.22 7.70
C ARG A 47 7.78 -2.67 7.52
N PHE A 48 7.80 -3.39 8.63
CA PHE A 48 7.84 -4.85 8.63
C PHE A 48 6.41 -5.36 8.74
N GLU A 49 6.11 -6.40 7.98
CA GLU A 49 4.77 -6.94 7.90
C GLU A 49 4.83 -8.47 7.81
N SER A 50 3.97 -9.14 8.57
CA SER A 50 3.72 -10.56 8.45
C SER A 50 2.24 -10.78 8.21
N ARG A 51 1.92 -11.66 7.28
CA ARG A 51 0.55 -12.04 6.94
C ARG A 51 0.44 -13.54 6.92
N SER A 52 -0.55 -14.09 7.62
CA SER A 52 -0.80 -15.52 7.60
C SER A 52 -2.29 -15.82 7.74
N ASN A 53 -2.69 -16.95 7.20
CA ASN A 53 -4.05 -17.47 7.31
C ASN A 53 -4.24 -18.34 8.56
N MET A 54 -3.43 -18.33 9.51
CA MET A 54 -3.47 -19.09 10.79
C MET A 54 -4.29 -20.38 10.77
N PHE A 55 -3.74 -21.44 11.31
CA PHE A 55 -4.37 -22.76 11.33
C PHE A 55 -4.62 -23.28 9.90
N ASP A 56 -5.51 -24.21 9.72
CA ASP A 56 -5.86 -24.80 8.43
C ASP A 56 -6.95 -24.01 7.66
N PHE A 57 -7.24 -22.77 8.10
CA PHE A 57 -8.23 -21.94 7.40
C PHE A 57 -7.69 -21.40 6.09
N GLN A 58 -8.55 -21.24 5.12
CA GLN A 58 -8.19 -20.48 3.92
C GLN A 58 -7.98 -18.98 4.24
N ALA A 59 -7.14 -18.33 3.45
CA ALA A 59 -6.93 -16.89 3.60
C ALA A 59 -8.19 -16.10 3.25
N PRO A 60 -8.49 -14.99 3.95
CA PRO A 60 -9.65 -14.15 3.65
C PRO A 60 -9.74 -13.70 2.18
N GLY A 61 -8.61 -13.49 1.53
CA GLY A 61 -8.56 -13.16 0.11
C GLY A 61 -9.06 -14.28 -0.82
N SER A 62 -9.05 -15.52 -0.36
CA SER A 62 -9.50 -16.69 -1.14
C SER A 62 -11.01 -16.92 -1.04
N LEU A 63 -11.67 -16.42 0.02
CA LEU A 63 -13.09 -16.64 0.26
C LEU A 63 -13.98 -16.13 -0.90
N GLY A 64 -13.55 -15.04 -1.55
CA GLY A 64 -14.27 -14.52 -2.72
C GLY A 64 -14.35 -15.51 -3.86
N GLY A 65 -13.27 -16.24 -4.12
CA GLY A 65 -13.25 -17.33 -5.11
C GLY A 65 -14.06 -18.54 -4.66
N ALA A 66 -14.09 -18.86 -3.38
CA ALA A 66 -14.85 -19.97 -2.82
C ALA A 66 -16.37 -19.73 -2.85
N THR A 67 -16.81 -18.50 -2.74
CA THR A 67 -18.23 -18.11 -2.74
C THR A 67 -18.73 -17.58 -4.09
N GLY A 68 -17.83 -17.41 -5.06
CA GLY A 68 -18.16 -16.78 -6.34
C GLY A 68 -18.34 -15.27 -6.28
N ILE A 69 -17.95 -14.62 -5.17
CA ILE A 69 -18.08 -13.18 -4.95
C ILE A 69 -16.69 -12.54 -5.00
N ALA A 70 -16.36 -11.89 -6.10
CA ALA A 70 -15.02 -11.35 -6.35
C ALA A 70 -14.55 -10.20 -5.43
N ALA A 71 -15.42 -9.67 -4.58
CA ALA A 71 -15.18 -8.41 -3.87
C ALA A 71 -14.98 -8.55 -2.36
N LEU A 72 -14.86 -9.76 -1.83
CA LEU A 72 -14.62 -9.96 -0.40
C LEU A 72 -13.15 -9.68 -0.04
N ALA A 73 -12.92 -9.39 1.20
CA ALA A 73 -11.71 -8.95 1.86
C ALA A 73 -10.37 -9.33 1.19
N PRO A 74 -9.81 -8.50 0.40
CA PRO A 74 -8.56 -8.78 -0.24
C PRO A 74 -7.40 -8.48 0.67
N GLY A 75 -6.31 -9.12 0.41
CA GLY A 75 -5.02 -8.69 0.90
C GLY A 75 -4.83 -8.76 2.39
N PHE A 76 -5.70 -9.45 3.10
CA PHE A 76 -5.57 -9.56 4.53
C PHE A 76 -4.59 -10.66 4.92
N ALA A 77 -4.61 -11.78 4.27
CA ALA A 77 -3.58 -12.81 4.38
C ALA A 77 -3.40 -13.49 3.01
N TYR A 78 -2.16 -13.83 2.67
CA TYR A 78 -1.84 -14.42 1.37
C TYR A 78 -1.06 -15.72 1.47
N SER A 79 -0.45 -16.01 2.62
CA SER A 79 0.36 -17.19 2.79
C SER A 79 0.01 -17.92 4.08
N GLU A 80 0.33 -19.20 4.09
CA GLU A 80 0.23 -20.05 5.28
C GLU A 80 1.43 -19.89 6.21
N SER A 81 2.49 -19.23 5.78
CA SER A 81 3.70 -19.01 6.53
C SER A 81 3.65 -17.72 7.35
N PHE A 82 4.28 -17.77 8.52
CA PHE A 82 4.48 -16.61 9.39
C PHE A 82 5.86 -16.01 9.09
N ASP A 83 6.03 -15.46 7.89
CA ASP A 83 7.24 -14.76 7.51
C ASP A 83 7.13 -13.27 7.84
N ILE A 84 8.23 -12.68 8.26
CA ILE A 84 8.31 -11.23 8.50
C ILE A 84 9.05 -10.59 7.33
N ASP A 85 8.30 -9.82 6.56
CA ASP A 85 8.77 -9.16 5.36
C ASP A 85 9.08 -7.68 5.61
N LEU A 86 10.16 -7.19 5.02
CA LEU A 86 10.41 -5.75 4.95
C LEU A 86 9.59 -5.14 3.82
N ALA A 87 8.38 -4.72 4.14
CA ALA A 87 7.43 -4.20 3.18
C ALA A 87 7.77 -2.80 2.67
N VAL A 88 8.32 -1.94 3.53
CA VAL A 88 8.70 -0.57 3.20
C VAL A 88 10.03 -0.24 3.85
N LEU A 89 10.92 0.35 3.07
CA LEU A 89 12.11 1.05 3.54
C LEU A 89 12.47 2.13 2.53
N ASN A 90 12.18 3.36 2.86
CA ASN A 90 12.40 4.47 1.95
C ASN A 90 12.94 5.73 2.64
N TRP A 91 13.52 6.59 1.82
CA TRP A 91 13.78 7.97 2.14
C TRP A 91 12.68 8.84 1.56
N THR A 92 12.11 9.72 2.39
CA THR A 92 11.13 10.73 1.99
C THR A 92 11.72 12.12 2.19
N GLN A 93 11.61 12.97 1.18
CA GLN A 93 12.11 14.34 1.18
C GLN A 93 10.99 15.31 0.80
N GLY A 94 10.62 16.19 1.72
CA GLY A 94 9.75 17.33 1.45
C GLY A 94 10.57 18.60 1.17
N PHE A 95 10.13 19.40 0.19
CA PHE A 95 10.73 20.66 -0.19
C PHE A 95 9.68 21.66 -0.70
N ALA A 96 10.13 22.85 -1.17
CA ALA A 96 9.25 23.92 -1.66
C ALA A 96 8.15 24.32 -0.65
N ASN A 97 8.53 24.45 0.63
CA ASN A 97 7.62 24.78 1.72
C ASN A 97 6.48 23.74 1.89
N GLY A 98 6.84 22.46 1.78
CA GLY A 98 5.90 21.34 1.87
C GLY A 98 4.97 21.22 0.66
N ARG A 99 5.22 21.95 -0.43
CA ARG A 99 4.41 21.88 -1.65
C ARG A 99 4.85 20.79 -2.61
N ALA A 100 6.05 20.26 -2.43
CA ALA A 100 6.58 19.19 -3.25
C ALA A 100 7.41 18.23 -2.40
N GLY A 101 7.59 17.01 -2.91
CA GLY A 101 8.42 16.02 -2.27
C GLY A 101 8.65 14.82 -3.17
N TYR A 102 9.57 13.96 -2.75
CA TYR A 102 9.81 12.67 -3.36
C TYR A 102 10.04 11.61 -2.27
N ALA A 103 9.82 10.37 -2.65
CA ALA A 103 10.29 9.21 -1.88
C ALA A 103 11.01 8.24 -2.81
N VAL A 104 12.03 7.57 -2.28
CA VAL A 104 12.84 6.60 -3.02
C VAL A 104 13.25 5.45 -2.11
N GLY A 105 13.25 4.23 -2.64
CA GLY A 105 13.57 3.01 -1.92
C GLY A 105 12.57 1.92 -2.18
N ARG A 106 12.30 1.07 -1.18
CA ARG A 106 11.22 0.09 -1.24
C ARG A 106 9.91 0.77 -0.79
N LEU A 107 8.98 0.89 -1.70
CA LEU A 107 7.75 1.66 -1.56
C LEU A 107 6.54 0.76 -1.78
N ALA A 108 5.45 1.03 -1.07
CA ALA A 108 4.14 0.48 -1.41
C ALA A 108 3.52 1.34 -2.51
N PHE A 109 3.29 0.77 -3.67
CA PHE A 109 2.79 1.48 -4.85
C PHE A 109 1.44 2.18 -4.58
N ASP A 110 0.52 1.46 -3.95
CA ASP A 110 -0.82 1.92 -3.60
C ASP A 110 -0.85 3.06 -2.56
N ALA A 111 0.25 3.28 -1.84
CA ALA A 111 0.34 4.39 -0.90
C ALA A 111 0.43 5.77 -1.59
N TYR A 112 0.85 5.78 -2.85
CA TYR A 112 1.13 7.02 -3.59
C TYR A 112 0.22 7.25 -4.78
N LEU A 113 -0.44 6.20 -5.28
CA LEU A 113 -1.36 6.27 -6.40
C LEU A 113 -2.75 5.88 -5.92
N ASP A 114 -3.77 6.62 -6.39
CA ASP A 114 -5.18 6.31 -6.10
C ASP A 114 -5.48 6.24 -4.59
N ALA A 115 -4.79 7.07 -3.81
CA ALA A 115 -4.92 7.09 -2.36
C ALA A 115 -6.23 7.80 -1.93
N PHE A 116 -7.25 7.02 -1.60
CA PHE A 116 -8.51 7.52 -1.08
C PHE A 116 -8.53 7.59 0.46
N PRO A 117 -9.31 8.49 1.04
CA PRO A 117 -9.39 8.66 2.50
C PRO A 117 -9.78 7.41 3.29
N PHE A 118 -10.48 6.47 2.65
CA PHE A 118 -11.00 5.25 3.27
C PHE A 118 -10.27 3.99 2.82
N GLN A 119 -9.17 4.13 2.12
CA GLN A 119 -8.38 3.04 1.53
C GLN A 119 -7.51 2.33 2.57
N THR A 120 -8.05 2.06 3.71
CA THR A 120 -7.37 1.27 4.71
C THR A 120 -8.35 0.34 5.41
N PHE A 121 -8.02 -0.93 5.49
CA PHE A 121 -8.86 -1.90 6.19
C PHE A 121 -8.95 -1.66 7.70
N SER A 122 -8.08 -0.84 8.28
CA SER A 122 -8.10 -0.49 9.69
C SER A 122 -9.03 0.69 10.04
N ARG A 123 -9.43 1.49 9.05
CA ARG A 123 -10.23 2.71 9.25
C ARG A 123 -11.30 2.93 8.20
N GLY A 124 -11.38 2.05 7.21
CA GLY A 124 -12.26 2.17 6.07
C GLY A 124 -13.04 0.90 5.82
N PHE A 125 -13.16 0.54 4.57
CA PHE A 125 -13.92 -0.61 4.12
C PHE A 125 -13.01 -1.82 3.90
N LEU A 126 -13.53 -3.02 4.20
CA LEU A 126 -12.83 -4.28 3.94
C LEU A 126 -13.01 -4.76 2.50
N ASN A 127 -14.02 -4.29 1.81
CA ASN A 127 -14.29 -4.69 0.43
C ASN A 127 -13.19 -4.19 -0.52
N ARG A 128 -12.68 -5.09 -1.35
CA ARG A 128 -11.58 -4.82 -2.28
C ARG A 128 -11.86 -3.64 -3.22
N SER A 129 -13.06 -3.51 -3.70
CA SER A 129 -13.43 -2.44 -4.62
C SER A 129 -13.32 -1.04 -4.01
N PHE A 130 -13.33 -0.94 -2.67
CA PHE A 130 -13.12 0.31 -1.94
C PHE A 130 -11.71 0.47 -1.40
N LEU A 131 -10.91 -0.60 -1.39
CA LEU A 131 -9.53 -0.56 -0.92
C LEU A 131 -8.53 -0.30 -2.04
N LEU A 132 -8.76 -0.90 -3.19
CA LEU A 132 -7.85 -0.84 -4.33
C LEU A 132 -8.67 -0.65 -5.60
N ASN A 133 -8.18 0.17 -6.49
CA ASN A 133 -8.72 0.19 -7.85
C ASN A 133 -8.35 -1.13 -8.56
N PRO A 134 -9.32 -1.99 -8.90
CA PRO A 134 -9.05 -3.30 -9.47
C PRO A 134 -8.45 -3.23 -10.89
N THR A 135 -8.44 -2.05 -11.50
CA THR A 135 -7.84 -1.84 -12.82
C THR A 135 -6.38 -1.41 -12.77
N LEU A 136 -5.86 -1.10 -11.57
CA LEU A 136 -4.46 -0.76 -11.40
C LEU A 136 -3.65 -2.02 -11.09
N PRO A 137 -2.54 -2.24 -11.81
CA PRO A 137 -1.61 -3.29 -11.43
C PRO A 137 -1.01 -2.96 -10.06
N THR A 138 -0.90 -3.94 -9.20
CA THR A 138 -0.23 -3.79 -7.90
C THR A 138 1.06 -4.59 -7.91
N THR A 139 2.15 -3.93 -7.61
CA THR A 139 3.37 -4.62 -7.20
C THR A 139 3.13 -5.15 -5.80
N GLY A 140 3.41 -6.38 -5.47
CA GLY A 140 3.24 -6.99 -4.15
C GLY A 140 3.12 -6.08 -2.93
N ILE A 141 3.63 -6.47 -1.77
CA ILE A 141 3.57 -5.64 -0.55
C ILE A 141 4.47 -4.41 -0.63
N GLY A 142 5.48 -4.42 -1.49
CA GLY A 142 6.39 -3.32 -1.74
C GLY A 142 7.34 -3.62 -2.89
N ALA A 143 7.82 -2.59 -3.55
CA ALA A 143 8.76 -2.68 -4.68
C ALA A 143 9.82 -1.58 -4.60
N LEU A 144 10.98 -1.83 -5.20
CA LEU A 144 11.98 -0.78 -5.39
C LEU A 144 11.44 0.25 -6.38
N GLY A 145 11.63 1.52 -6.08
CA GLY A 145 11.11 2.56 -6.95
C GLY A 145 11.30 3.96 -6.41
N GLY A 146 10.59 4.87 -7.06
CA GLY A 146 10.57 6.26 -6.66
C GLY A 146 9.26 6.95 -7.05
N VAL A 147 8.90 7.93 -6.27
CA VAL A 147 7.75 8.80 -6.52
C VAL A 147 8.15 10.25 -6.31
N ILE A 148 7.63 11.12 -7.15
CA ILE A 148 7.70 12.56 -6.98
C ILE A 148 6.31 13.16 -7.13
N ARG A 149 5.96 14.09 -6.27
CA ARG A 149 4.69 14.82 -6.36
C ARG A 149 4.87 16.27 -5.96
N GLY A 150 4.11 17.17 -6.58
CA GLY A 150 4.13 18.57 -6.22
C GLY A 150 2.87 19.32 -6.63
N MET A 151 2.64 20.45 -5.97
CA MET A 151 1.59 21.41 -6.33
C MET A 151 2.09 22.28 -7.48
N VAL A 152 1.50 22.12 -8.63
CA VAL A 152 1.78 22.98 -9.81
C VAL A 152 1.12 24.35 -9.65
N THR A 153 -0.07 24.35 -9.07
CA THR A 153 -0.80 25.57 -8.66
C THR A 153 -1.25 25.41 -7.20
N ASP A 154 -2.05 26.31 -6.68
CA ASP A 154 -2.64 26.16 -5.35
C ASP A 154 -3.75 25.08 -5.30
N ASN A 155 -4.26 24.69 -6.45
CA ASN A 155 -5.39 23.76 -6.59
C ASN A 155 -5.03 22.45 -7.30
N ILE A 156 -3.93 22.42 -8.07
CA ILE A 156 -3.57 21.28 -8.92
C ILE A 156 -2.25 20.69 -8.45
N SER A 157 -2.25 19.41 -8.17
CA SER A 157 -1.05 18.60 -7.96
C SER A 157 -0.76 17.71 -9.16
N LEU A 158 0.51 17.45 -9.38
CA LEU A 158 1.00 16.48 -10.36
C LEU A 158 1.93 15.51 -9.64
N GLY A 159 1.74 14.23 -9.91
CA GLY A 159 2.58 13.14 -9.41
C GLY A 159 3.10 12.26 -10.53
N ALA A 160 4.27 11.68 -10.32
CA ALA A 160 4.83 10.65 -11.17
C ALA A 160 5.53 9.60 -10.31
N GLN A 161 5.41 8.34 -10.69
CA GLN A 161 6.08 7.26 -9.97
C GLN A 161 6.55 6.16 -10.92
N ILE A 162 7.58 5.46 -10.47
CA ILE A 162 8.17 4.32 -11.15
C ILE A 162 8.51 3.25 -10.11
N HIS A 163 8.11 2.02 -10.37
CA HIS A 163 8.37 0.87 -9.50
C HIS A 163 8.81 -0.32 -10.32
N ASP A 164 9.62 -1.18 -9.72
CA ASP A 164 9.93 -2.48 -10.27
C ASP A 164 8.64 -3.30 -10.43
N ALA A 165 8.36 -3.74 -11.65
CA ALA A 165 7.14 -4.47 -11.96
C ALA A 165 7.17 -5.94 -11.50
N ASN A 166 8.37 -6.50 -11.34
CA ASN A 166 8.59 -7.92 -11.01
C ASN A 166 8.94 -8.14 -9.53
N ALA A 167 8.84 -7.09 -8.70
CA ALA A 167 9.18 -7.18 -7.29
C ALA A 167 8.37 -8.26 -6.57
N ALA A 168 9.04 -9.19 -5.95
CA ALA A 168 8.43 -10.18 -5.08
C ALA A 168 8.01 -9.56 -3.74
N SER A 169 6.89 -10.04 -3.20
CA SER A 169 6.46 -9.64 -1.86
C SER A 169 7.47 -10.14 -0.83
N GLY A 170 7.94 -9.24 0.03
CA GLY A 170 8.82 -9.58 1.14
C GLY A 170 10.30 -9.62 0.82
N GLU A 171 10.69 -9.73 -0.42
CA GLU A 171 12.08 -9.81 -0.80
C GLU A 171 12.67 -8.43 -1.11
N PHE A 172 13.89 -8.19 -0.62
CA PHE A 172 14.69 -7.02 -1.00
C PHE A 172 15.58 -7.43 -2.17
N ASP A 173 14.93 -7.69 -3.30
CA ASP A 173 15.59 -8.23 -4.48
C ASP A 173 15.96 -7.11 -5.47
N PHE A 174 17.23 -7.01 -5.78
CA PHE A 174 17.73 -6.10 -6.82
C PHE A 174 17.87 -6.80 -8.18
N ASP A 175 17.69 -8.10 -8.25
CA ASP A 175 17.87 -8.83 -9.51
C ASP A 175 16.72 -8.58 -10.46
N THR A 176 15.49 -8.44 -9.94
CA THR A 176 14.31 -8.06 -10.73
C THR A 176 14.44 -6.66 -11.34
N VAL A 177 15.12 -5.73 -10.67
CA VAL A 177 15.43 -4.40 -11.22
C VAL A 177 16.28 -4.48 -12.50
N LYS A 178 17.15 -5.49 -12.61
CA LYS A 178 18.02 -5.70 -13.78
C LYS A 178 17.25 -6.16 -15.01
N GLU A 179 16.08 -6.73 -14.85
CA GLU A 179 15.19 -7.13 -15.93
C GLU A 179 14.65 -5.91 -16.70
N GLY A 180 14.66 -4.73 -16.07
CA GLY A 180 14.31 -3.47 -16.70
C GLY A 180 12.82 -3.27 -16.92
N GLU A 181 11.98 -4.06 -16.27
CA GLU A 181 10.52 -3.95 -16.35
C GLU A 181 9.99 -3.03 -15.26
N TRP A 182 9.31 -1.97 -15.69
CA TRP A 182 8.90 -0.90 -14.80
C TRP A 182 7.41 -0.61 -14.89
N LEU A 183 6.77 -0.58 -13.75
CA LEU A 183 5.44 0.01 -13.59
C LEU A 183 5.59 1.53 -13.45
N LYS A 184 4.95 2.27 -14.34
CA LYS A 184 5.02 3.74 -14.39
C LYS A 184 3.62 4.31 -14.26
N ALA A 185 3.46 5.35 -13.46
CA ALA A 185 2.19 6.05 -13.35
C ALA A 185 2.40 7.56 -13.24
N ILE A 186 1.40 8.29 -13.73
CA ILE A 186 1.28 9.75 -13.58
C ILE A 186 -0.11 10.00 -13.01
N ASP A 187 -0.21 10.87 -12.03
CA ASP A 187 -1.48 11.30 -11.47
C ASP A 187 -1.61 12.83 -11.47
N ILE A 188 -2.84 13.28 -11.63
CA ILE A 188 -3.22 14.68 -11.50
C ILE A 188 -4.29 14.76 -10.44
N GLY A 189 -4.05 15.55 -9.41
CA GLY A 189 -5.00 15.77 -8.32
C GLY A 189 -5.53 17.19 -8.30
N TRP A 190 -6.75 17.33 -7.84
CA TRP A 190 -7.36 18.64 -7.56
C TRP A 190 -7.69 18.76 -6.07
N THR A 191 -7.44 19.93 -5.51
CA THR A 191 -7.84 20.30 -4.14
C THR A 191 -8.40 21.73 -4.13
N PRO A 192 -9.31 22.07 -3.21
CA PRO A 192 -9.83 23.43 -3.10
C PRO A 192 -8.75 24.50 -2.87
N SER A 193 -7.69 24.16 -2.15
CA SER A 193 -6.47 24.95 -2.00
C SER A 193 -5.40 24.12 -1.31
N PHE A 194 -4.12 24.49 -1.45
CA PHE A 194 -3.04 23.82 -0.75
C PHE A 194 -3.23 23.78 0.77
N ALA A 195 -3.73 24.88 1.37
CA ALA A 195 -3.98 24.95 2.81
C ALA A 195 -5.11 24.03 3.29
N LYS A 196 -6.08 23.73 2.40
CA LYS A 196 -7.24 22.86 2.70
C LYS A 196 -7.06 21.42 2.24
N ARG A 197 -5.91 21.08 1.62
CA ARG A 197 -5.65 19.71 1.23
C ARG A 197 -5.73 18.79 2.44
N LYS A 198 -6.37 17.66 2.28
CA LYS A 198 -6.31 16.62 3.30
C LYS A 198 -4.91 16.03 3.26
N THR A 199 -4.18 16.19 4.33
CA THR A 199 -2.90 15.51 4.57
C THR A 199 -3.17 14.06 4.93
N ASN A 200 -3.65 13.27 3.97
CA ASN A 200 -3.85 11.87 4.19
C ASN A 200 -2.55 11.13 3.89
N SER A 201 -2.03 10.47 4.90
CA SER A 201 -1.06 9.36 4.90
C SER A 201 0.18 9.46 4.02
N VAL A 202 0.17 10.15 2.94
CA VAL A 202 1.33 10.49 2.12
C VAL A 202 1.59 11.97 2.30
N GLN A 203 2.31 12.29 3.36
CA GLN A 203 2.84 13.64 3.57
C GLN A 203 4.19 13.72 2.87
N PHE A 204 4.25 14.54 1.87
CA PHE A 204 5.50 15.13 1.49
C PHE A 204 5.76 16.37 2.33
#